data_c6859e3e31470d29fef5084aec15fc34
#
_entry.id   c6859e3e31470d29fef5084aec15fc34
#
_cell.length_a   1.000
_cell.length_b   1.000
_cell.length_c   1.000
_cell.angle_alpha   90.00
_cell.angle_beta   90.00
_cell.angle_gamma   90.00
#
_symmetry.space_group_name_H-M   'P 1'
#
loop_
_entity.id
_entity.type
_entity.pdbx_description
1 polymer ?
#
loop_
_entity_poly.entity_id
_entity_poly.type
_entity_poly.pdbx_seq_one_letter_code
_entity_poly.pdbx_strand_id
1 'polypeptide(L)'
;MTSGKEDYLKAIYIISEDHELVSNKELSDMLHVSPPSVSEMIMKLQKEGYVDYTAYKGSKMTRKGRREAGKLFRFHALWEVFLVEKLHFSWSEAHEQADGLEHQTSDMLAERLDEFLGHPEHCPHGDPIPKADGSRKGLTFRTLSDLKEGDSTTIRRIVEDYSLMDYLPVSYTHLTLPTIA
;
A
#
# COMPACT_ATOMS: atom_id res chain seq x y z
N MET A 1 11.40 -10.50 10.83
CA MET A 1 10.48 -11.37 10.07
C MET A 1 11.18 -11.73 8.77
N THR A 2 10.76 -12.73 7.99
CA THR A 2 11.33 -12.95 6.65
C THR A 2 10.58 -12.10 5.64
N SER A 3 11.24 -11.62 4.58
CA SER A 3 10.61 -10.78 3.53
C SER A 3 9.30 -11.39 3.03
N GLY A 4 9.30 -12.69 2.68
CA GLY A 4 8.06 -13.31 2.21
C GLY A 4 6.89 -13.32 3.20
N LYS A 5 7.11 -13.24 4.52
CA LYS A 5 6.02 -13.03 5.49
C LYS A 5 5.57 -11.58 5.53
N GLU A 6 6.50 -10.67 5.33
CA GLU A 6 6.26 -9.23 5.27
C GLU A 6 5.40 -8.89 4.06
N ASP A 7 5.71 -9.48 2.88
CA ASP A 7 4.91 -9.32 1.66
C ASP A 7 3.45 -9.76 1.86
N TYR A 8 3.25 -10.92 2.47
CA TYR A 8 1.89 -11.38 2.76
C TYR A 8 1.15 -10.48 3.77
N LEU A 9 1.84 -9.98 4.81
CA LEU A 9 1.23 -9.04 5.74
C LEU A 9 0.88 -7.72 5.08
N LYS A 10 1.76 -7.19 4.22
CA LYS A 10 1.52 -5.98 3.43
C LYS A 10 0.32 -6.18 2.50
N ALA A 11 0.25 -7.30 1.77
CA ALA A 11 -0.89 -7.61 0.91
C ALA A 11 -2.23 -7.70 1.68
N ILE A 12 -2.25 -8.40 2.83
CA ILE A 12 -3.45 -8.45 3.67
C ILE A 12 -3.82 -7.06 4.19
N TYR A 13 -2.84 -6.24 4.55
CA TYR A 13 -3.06 -4.87 5.02
C TYR A 13 -3.73 -4.01 3.97
N ILE A 14 -3.22 -4.02 2.73
CA ILE A 14 -3.76 -3.27 1.60
C ILE A 14 -5.20 -3.72 1.28
N ILE A 15 -5.42 -5.03 1.09
CA ILE A 15 -6.76 -5.57 0.76
C ILE A 15 -7.75 -5.30 1.91
N SER A 16 -7.30 -5.33 3.17
CA SER A 16 -8.17 -5.10 4.34
C SER A 16 -8.67 -3.66 4.48
N GLU A 17 -8.29 -2.74 3.59
CA GLU A 17 -8.87 -1.39 3.52
C GLU A 17 -10.26 -1.39 2.92
N ASP A 18 -10.51 -2.27 1.96
CA ASP A 18 -11.79 -2.38 1.28
C ASP A 18 -12.79 -3.25 2.06
N HIS A 19 -12.28 -4.29 2.74
CA HIS A 19 -13.12 -5.21 3.52
C HIS A 19 -12.31 -6.00 4.57
N GLU A 20 -12.94 -6.29 5.68
CA GLU A 20 -12.27 -6.83 6.89
C GLU A 20 -11.68 -8.24 6.71
N LEU A 21 -12.28 -9.08 5.86
CA LEU A 21 -11.90 -10.48 5.63
C LEU A 21 -11.26 -10.64 4.27
N VAL A 22 -9.98 -11.00 4.24
CA VAL A 22 -9.19 -11.19 3.01
C VAL A 22 -9.17 -12.66 2.65
N SER A 23 -9.62 -13.00 1.43
CA SER A 23 -9.65 -14.37 0.94
C SER A 23 -8.28 -14.84 0.43
N ASN A 24 -8.06 -16.17 0.45
CA ASN A 24 -6.84 -16.74 -0.14
C ASN A 24 -6.75 -16.48 -1.66
N LYS A 25 -7.87 -16.31 -2.34
CA LYS A 25 -7.89 -16.00 -3.78
C LYS A 25 -7.32 -14.61 -4.04
N GLU A 26 -7.79 -13.58 -3.31
CA GLU A 26 -7.29 -12.22 -3.45
C GLU A 26 -5.78 -12.14 -3.18
N LEU A 27 -5.28 -12.85 -2.17
CA LEU A 27 -3.85 -12.94 -1.89
C LEU A 27 -3.08 -13.66 -3.00
N SER A 28 -3.64 -14.74 -3.57
CA SER A 28 -3.06 -15.48 -4.69
C SER A 28 -2.95 -14.59 -5.93
N ASP A 29 -4.01 -13.83 -6.20
CA ASP A 29 -4.07 -12.94 -7.36
C ASP A 29 -3.10 -11.75 -7.19
N MET A 30 -3.07 -11.11 -6.01
CA MET A 30 -2.21 -9.95 -5.73
C MET A 30 -0.72 -10.30 -5.70
N LEU A 31 -0.35 -11.42 -5.06
CA LEU A 31 1.05 -11.83 -4.89
C LEU A 31 1.55 -12.73 -6.02
N HIS A 32 0.71 -13.07 -6.99
CA HIS A 32 1.03 -13.99 -8.10
C HIS A 32 1.60 -15.34 -7.65
N VAL A 33 1.06 -15.89 -6.55
CA VAL A 33 1.49 -17.16 -5.95
C VAL A 33 0.37 -18.19 -5.97
N SER A 34 0.72 -19.48 -5.83
CA SER A 34 -0.27 -20.54 -5.83
C SER A 34 -1.16 -20.54 -4.58
N PRO A 35 -2.45 -20.94 -4.68
CA PRO A 35 -3.33 -21.04 -3.50
C PRO A 35 -2.80 -21.94 -2.37
N PRO A 36 -2.12 -23.07 -2.64
CA PRO A 36 -1.45 -23.84 -1.58
C PRO A 36 -0.38 -23.02 -0.82
N SER A 37 0.44 -22.24 -1.54
CA SER A 37 1.46 -21.38 -0.92
C SER A 37 0.82 -20.32 -0.01
N VAL A 38 -0.30 -19.72 -0.45
CA VAL A 38 -1.09 -18.80 0.38
C VAL A 38 -1.55 -19.50 1.66
N SER A 39 -2.17 -20.68 1.54
CA SER A 39 -2.70 -21.42 2.70
C SER A 39 -1.59 -21.74 3.69
N GLU A 40 -0.43 -22.18 3.23
CA GLU A 40 0.71 -22.49 4.10
C GLU A 40 1.20 -21.24 4.85
N MET A 41 1.32 -20.10 4.13
CA MET A 41 1.80 -18.87 4.76
C MET A 41 0.79 -18.30 5.75
N ILE A 42 -0.50 -18.32 5.44
CA ILE A 42 -1.56 -17.89 6.35
C ILE A 42 -1.54 -18.70 7.64
N MET A 43 -1.34 -20.00 7.58
CA MET A 43 -1.21 -20.85 8.78
C MET A 43 0.02 -20.48 9.63
N LYS A 44 1.14 -20.10 8.99
CA LYS A 44 2.33 -19.59 9.70
C LYS A 44 2.04 -18.26 10.38
N LEU A 45 1.42 -17.32 9.67
CA LEU A 45 1.06 -16.00 10.19
C LEU A 45 0.03 -16.11 11.33
N GLN A 46 -0.93 -17.02 11.24
CA GLN A 46 -1.88 -17.32 12.31
C GLN A 46 -1.16 -17.87 13.55
N LYS A 47 -0.28 -18.85 13.37
CA LYS A 47 0.50 -19.44 14.49
C LYS A 47 1.34 -18.39 15.23
N GLU A 48 1.82 -17.38 14.51
CA GLU A 48 2.61 -16.28 15.06
C GLU A 48 1.74 -15.12 15.57
N GLY A 49 0.42 -15.20 15.43
CA GLY A 49 -0.57 -14.25 15.95
C GLY A 49 -0.67 -12.94 15.14
N TYR A 50 -0.32 -12.95 13.86
CA TYR A 50 -0.48 -11.80 12.97
C TYR A 50 -1.85 -11.74 12.33
N VAL A 51 -2.47 -12.89 12.08
CA VAL A 51 -3.81 -12.99 11.48
C VAL A 51 -4.68 -13.98 12.26
N ASP A 52 -5.98 -13.78 12.20
CA ASP A 52 -7.02 -14.74 12.59
C ASP A 52 -7.59 -15.33 11.30
N TYR A 53 -7.37 -16.61 11.07
CA TYR A 53 -7.88 -17.31 9.88
C TYR A 53 -9.14 -18.11 10.21
N THR A 54 -10.15 -17.98 9.37
CA THR A 54 -11.36 -18.80 9.43
C THR A 54 -11.52 -19.55 8.11
N ALA A 55 -11.57 -20.87 8.16
CA ALA A 55 -11.74 -21.71 6.97
C ALA A 55 -12.95 -21.26 6.14
N TYR A 56 -12.76 -21.17 4.82
CA TYR A 56 -13.74 -20.73 3.82
C TYR A 56 -14.20 -19.25 3.93
N LYS A 57 -13.81 -18.51 4.97
CA LYS A 57 -14.17 -17.10 5.15
C LYS A 57 -13.02 -16.16 4.82
N GLY A 58 -11.78 -16.56 5.13
CA GLY A 58 -10.58 -15.76 4.90
C GLY A 58 -9.82 -15.42 6.17
N SER A 59 -8.91 -14.48 6.04
CA SER A 59 -8.01 -13.98 7.07
C SER A 59 -8.39 -12.57 7.50
N LYS A 60 -8.34 -12.31 8.81
CA LYS A 60 -8.49 -10.98 9.39
C LYS A 60 -7.20 -10.61 10.12
N MET A 61 -6.72 -9.39 9.97
CA MET A 61 -5.54 -8.93 10.70
C MET A 61 -5.81 -8.77 12.20
N THR A 62 -4.90 -9.29 13.01
CA THR A 62 -4.86 -8.94 14.44
C THR A 62 -4.29 -7.53 14.65
N ARG A 63 -4.41 -6.99 15.88
CA ARG A 63 -3.75 -5.72 16.22
C ARG A 63 -2.23 -5.79 16.00
N LYS A 64 -1.60 -6.93 16.33
CA LYS A 64 -0.17 -7.18 16.10
C LYS A 64 0.16 -7.15 14.59
N GLY A 65 -0.62 -7.88 13.79
CA GLY A 65 -0.43 -7.92 12.33
C GLY A 65 -0.57 -6.54 11.70
N ARG A 66 -1.61 -5.80 12.07
CA ARG A 66 -1.86 -4.44 11.54
C ARG A 66 -0.72 -3.46 11.86
N ARG A 67 -0.16 -3.55 13.07
CA ARG A 67 0.97 -2.71 13.47
C ARG A 67 2.22 -3.01 12.64
N GLU A 68 2.58 -4.28 12.49
CA GLU A 68 3.78 -4.67 11.74
C GLU A 68 3.61 -4.37 10.24
N ALA A 69 2.46 -4.66 9.66
CA ALA A 69 2.17 -4.31 8.27
C ALA A 69 2.17 -2.79 8.02
N GLY A 70 1.57 -2.02 8.94
CA GLY A 70 1.57 -0.55 8.86
C GLY A 70 2.97 0.04 8.93
N LYS A 71 3.88 -0.55 9.72
CA LYS A 71 5.29 -0.15 9.74
C LYS A 71 5.98 -0.43 8.41
N LEU A 72 5.78 -1.62 7.85
CA LEU A 72 6.36 -1.97 6.56
C LEU A 72 5.84 -1.04 5.46
N PHE A 73 4.54 -0.79 5.43
CA PHE A 73 3.95 0.17 4.49
C PHE A 73 4.52 1.59 4.67
N ARG A 74 4.79 2.02 5.91
CA ARG A 74 5.48 3.30 6.17
C ARG A 74 6.88 3.31 5.56
N PHE A 75 7.66 2.23 5.72
CA PHE A 75 9.00 2.16 5.16
C PHE A 75 8.98 2.27 3.65
N HIS A 76 8.09 1.50 3.00
CA HIS A 76 7.86 1.58 1.56
C HIS A 76 7.55 3.01 1.11
N ALA A 77 6.52 3.61 1.69
CA ALA A 77 6.06 4.96 1.33
C ALA A 77 7.14 6.04 1.52
N LEU A 78 7.95 5.96 2.59
CA LEU A 78 9.06 6.90 2.81
C LEU A 78 10.15 6.74 1.73
N TRP A 79 10.45 5.50 1.31
CA TRP A 79 11.38 5.26 0.21
C TRP A 79 10.84 5.79 -1.11
N GLU A 80 9.57 5.57 -1.42
CA GLU A 80 8.95 6.15 -2.63
C GLU A 80 9.09 7.67 -2.67
N VAL A 81 8.76 8.37 -1.56
CA VAL A 81 8.92 9.84 -1.48
C VAL A 81 10.38 10.24 -1.72
N PHE A 82 11.34 9.55 -1.07
CA PHE A 82 12.75 9.85 -1.24
C PHE A 82 13.23 9.65 -2.69
N LEU A 83 12.87 8.52 -3.29
CA LEU A 83 13.29 8.17 -4.65
C LEU A 83 12.71 9.14 -5.68
N VAL A 84 11.44 9.50 -5.56
CA VAL A 84 10.80 10.44 -6.47
C VAL A 84 11.31 11.87 -6.25
N GLU A 85 11.30 12.38 -5.02
CA GLU A 85 11.60 13.78 -4.77
C GLU A 85 13.09 14.13 -4.81
N LYS A 86 13.96 13.21 -4.37
CA LYS A 86 15.39 13.50 -4.22
C LYS A 86 16.24 12.88 -5.32
N LEU A 87 15.84 11.74 -5.86
CA LEU A 87 16.60 11.03 -6.90
C LEU A 87 15.91 11.09 -8.28
N HIS A 88 14.69 11.67 -8.36
CA HIS A 88 13.93 11.88 -9.60
C HIS A 88 13.62 10.59 -10.36
N PHE A 89 13.39 9.49 -9.63
CA PHE A 89 12.84 8.27 -10.19
C PHE A 89 11.42 8.52 -10.69
N SER A 90 10.99 7.80 -11.74
CA SER A 90 9.58 7.69 -12.06
C SER A 90 8.81 6.99 -10.92
N TRP A 91 7.50 7.10 -10.90
CA TRP A 91 6.71 6.46 -9.84
C TRP A 91 6.82 4.95 -9.86
N SER A 92 6.80 4.33 -11.06
CA SER A 92 6.96 2.88 -11.20
C SER A 92 8.35 2.41 -10.76
N GLU A 93 9.41 3.09 -11.17
CA GLU A 93 10.77 2.77 -10.74
C GLU A 93 10.95 2.93 -9.22
N ALA A 94 10.38 3.98 -8.64
CA ALA A 94 10.44 4.23 -7.20
C ALA A 94 9.73 3.12 -6.42
N HIS A 95 8.55 2.68 -6.88
CA HIS A 95 7.79 1.59 -6.27
C HIS A 95 8.59 0.27 -6.29
N GLU A 96 9.15 -0.11 -7.45
CA GLU A 96 9.97 -1.32 -7.58
C GLU A 96 11.20 -1.31 -6.66
N GLN A 97 11.89 -0.17 -6.54
CA GLN A 97 13.04 -0.04 -5.65
C GLN A 97 12.61 -0.05 -4.17
N ALA A 98 11.51 0.60 -3.83
CA ALA A 98 10.99 0.65 -2.47
C ALA A 98 10.63 -0.74 -1.92
N ASP A 99 10.08 -1.65 -2.75
CA ASP A 99 9.81 -3.05 -2.39
C ASP A 99 11.06 -3.80 -1.89
N GLY A 100 12.22 -3.55 -2.49
CA GLY A 100 13.47 -4.14 -2.03
C GLY A 100 14.03 -3.48 -0.75
N LEU A 101 13.89 -2.16 -0.64
CA LEU A 101 14.45 -1.37 0.45
C LEU A 101 13.67 -1.50 1.76
N GLU A 102 12.35 -1.65 1.70
CA GLU A 102 11.48 -1.73 2.88
C GLU A 102 11.90 -2.84 3.85
N HIS A 103 12.30 -4.01 3.33
CA HIS A 103 12.70 -5.18 4.11
C HIS A 103 14.06 -5.03 4.82
N GLN A 104 14.89 -4.09 4.38
CA GLN A 104 16.20 -3.79 4.96
C GLN A 104 16.16 -2.56 5.88
N THR A 105 15.01 -1.91 5.97
CA THR A 105 14.85 -0.66 6.72
C THR A 105 14.59 -0.93 8.20
N SER A 106 15.42 -0.36 9.06
CA SER A 106 15.19 -0.37 10.51
C SER A 106 14.28 0.80 10.93
N ASP A 107 13.64 0.68 12.10
CA ASP A 107 12.85 1.77 12.69
C ASP A 107 13.68 3.07 12.77
N MET A 108 14.95 2.98 13.17
CA MET A 108 15.85 4.15 13.26
C MET A 108 16.12 4.79 11.88
N LEU A 109 16.32 3.98 10.84
CA LEU A 109 16.54 4.49 9.48
C LEU A 109 15.27 5.17 8.96
N ALA A 110 14.11 4.57 9.19
CA ALA A 110 12.83 5.14 8.81
C ALA A 110 12.56 6.50 9.48
N GLU A 111 12.87 6.64 10.79
CA GLU A 111 12.73 7.93 11.49
C GLU A 111 13.67 9.00 10.92
N ARG A 112 14.92 8.64 10.61
CA ARG A 112 15.85 9.58 9.98
C ARG A 112 15.43 9.98 8.57
N LEU A 113 14.87 9.04 7.82
CA LEU A 113 14.33 9.30 6.48
C LEU A 113 13.11 10.22 6.56
N ASP A 114 12.20 9.98 7.48
CA ASP A 114 11.03 10.80 7.74
C ASP A 114 11.41 12.25 8.13
N GLU A 115 12.38 12.43 9.07
CA GLU A 115 12.93 13.73 9.43
C GLU A 115 13.55 14.45 8.22
N PHE A 116 14.36 13.72 7.42
CA PHE A 116 15.03 14.28 6.24
C PHE A 116 14.05 14.74 5.17
N LEU A 117 12.94 14.03 5.02
CA LEU A 117 11.86 14.36 4.07
C LEU A 117 10.90 15.45 4.59
N GLY A 118 11.04 15.89 5.83
CA GLY A 118 10.20 16.92 6.43
C GLY A 118 8.83 16.41 6.84
N HIS A 119 8.73 15.15 7.25
CA HIS A 119 7.52 14.47 7.72
C HIS A 119 6.38 14.44 6.67
N PRO A 120 6.59 13.78 5.54
CA PRO A 120 5.59 13.71 4.49
C PRO A 120 4.32 13.01 4.99
N GLU A 121 3.16 13.58 4.68
CA GLU A 121 1.88 13.00 5.08
C GLU A 121 1.38 11.92 4.11
N HIS A 122 1.81 11.99 2.84
CA HIS A 122 1.36 11.10 1.77
C HIS A 122 2.54 10.63 0.90
N CYS A 123 2.43 9.42 0.36
CA CYS A 123 3.34 8.94 -0.68
C CYS A 123 3.01 9.59 -2.04
N PRO A 124 3.85 9.41 -3.08
CA PRO A 124 3.60 9.97 -4.41
C PRO A 124 2.25 9.57 -5.02
N HIS A 125 1.72 8.40 -4.67
CA HIS A 125 0.41 7.89 -5.15
C HIS A 125 -0.77 8.47 -4.39
N GLY A 126 -0.53 9.23 -3.31
CA GLY A 126 -1.54 9.88 -2.48
C GLY A 126 -2.00 9.04 -1.28
N ASP A 127 -1.37 7.91 -1.01
CA ASP A 127 -1.64 7.13 0.19
C ASP A 127 -1.07 7.83 1.43
N PRO A 128 -1.85 7.95 2.53
CA PRO A 128 -1.33 8.50 3.76
C PRO A 128 -0.28 7.58 4.37
N ILE A 129 0.86 8.16 4.72
CA ILE A 129 1.97 7.43 5.35
C ILE A 129 1.58 7.09 6.79
N PRO A 130 1.64 5.80 7.20
CA PRO A 130 1.37 5.41 8.58
C PRO A 130 2.35 6.05 9.56
N LYS A 131 1.91 6.24 10.80
CA LYS A 131 2.80 6.65 11.89
C LYS A 131 3.79 5.56 12.27
N ALA A 132 4.80 5.90 13.08
CA ALA A 132 5.81 4.97 13.58
C ALA A 132 5.22 3.72 14.31
N ASP A 133 4.05 3.86 14.91
CA ASP A 133 3.34 2.75 15.56
C ASP A 133 2.53 1.88 14.57
N GLY A 134 2.61 2.17 13.27
CA GLY A 134 1.86 1.49 12.21
C GLY A 134 0.39 1.92 12.10
N SER A 135 -0.05 2.90 12.89
CA SER A 135 -1.41 3.42 12.77
C SER A 135 -1.53 4.37 11.56
N ARG A 136 -2.68 4.32 10.90
CA ARG A 136 -3.00 5.17 9.75
C ARG A 136 -4.40 5.76 9.89
N LYS A 137 -4.60 6.98 9.44
CA LYS A 137 -5.94 7.56 9.33
C LYS A 137 -6.74 6.77 8.31
N GLY A 138 -7.98 6.43 8.65
CA GLY A 138 -8.90 5.80 7.71
C GLY A 138 -9.10 6.67 6.45
N LEU A 139 -9.12 6.05 5.31
CA LEU A 139 -9.33 6.70 4.03
C LEU A 139 -10.83 6.71 3.72
N THR A 140 -11.36 7.91 3.47
CA THR A 140 -12.72 8.06 2.93
C THR A 140 -12.57 8.79 1.60
N PHE A 141 -12.63 8.04 0.49
CA PHE A 141 -12.58 8.61 -0.85
C PHE A 141 -13.89 8.39 -1.59
N ARG A 142 -14.24 9.35 -2.43
CA ARG A 142 -15.18 9.14 -3.52
C ARG A 142 -14.36 8.68 -4.72
N THR A 143 -14.87 7.69 -5.43
CA THR A 143 -14.27 7.25 -6.70
C THR A 143 -14.68 8.19 -7.84
N LEU A 144 -13.96 8.18 -8.95
CA LEU A 144 -14.34 8.96 -10.12
C LEU A 144 -15.71 8.53 -10.67
N SER A 145 -16.09 7.25 -10.49
CA SER A 145 -17.39 6.71 -10.89
C SER A 145 -18.57 7.25 -10.06
N ASP A 146 -18.30 7.84 -8.88
CA ASP A 146 -19.35 8.46 -8.04
C ASP A 146 -19.67 9.92 -8.45
N LEU A 147 -18.90 10.47 -9.41
CA LEU A 147 -19.10 11.83 -9.89
C LEU A 147 -20.19 11.90 -10.94
N LYS A 148 -20.88 13.05 -10.99
CA LYS A 148 -21.91 13.36 -11.97
C LYS A 148 -21.40 14.40 -12.96
N GLU A 149 -22.07 14.50 -14.09
CA GLU A 149 -21.80 15.55 -15.08
C GLU A 149 -21.88 16.94 -14.43
N GLY A 150 -20.83 17.74 -14.64
CA GLY A 150 -20.67 19.07 -14.04
C GLY A 150 -19.98 19.10 -12.69
N ASP A 151 -19.70 17.94 -12.06
CA ASP A 151 -18.87 17.88 -10.84
C ASP A 151 -17.42 18.23 -11.17
N SER A 152 -16.76 18.91 -10.21
CA SER A 152 -15.34 19.22 -10.26
C SER A 152 -14.65 18.58 -9.05
N THR A 153 -13.50 17.94 -9.26
CA THR A 153 -12.74 17.29 -8.20
C THR A 153 -11.23 17.33 -8.46
N THR A 154 -10.46 17.04 -7.41
CA THR A 154 -9.02 16.82 -7.53
C THR A 154 -8.71 15.37 -7.21
N ILE A 155 -8.01 14.68 -8.10
CA ILE A 155 -7.51 13.34 -7.83
C ILE A 155 -6.47 13.45 -6.74
N ARG A 156 -6.66 12.69 -5.65
CA ARG A 156 -5.74 12.68 -4.51
C ARG A 156 -5.03 11.35 -4.31
N ARG A 157 -5.58 10.29 -4.89
CA ARG A 157 -5.03 8.94 -4.81
C ARG A 157 -5.26 8.22 -6.14
N ILE A 158 -4.28 7.45 -6.55
CA ILE A 158 -4.41 6.48 -7.64
C ILE A 158 -4.09 5.08 -7.11
N VAL A 159 -4.70 4.06 -7.70
CA VAL A 159 -4.33 2.67 -7.41
C VAL A 159 -2.94 2.36 -7.97
N GLU A 160 -2.24 1.45 -7.34
CA GLU A 160 -0.93 0.97 -7.78
C GLU A 160 -1.08 0.12 -9.06
N ASP A 161 -1.19 0.80 -10.20
CA ASP A 161 -1.18 0.22 -11.54
C ASP A 161 -0.05 0.88 -12.33
N TYR A 162 0.94 0.08 -12.74
CA TYR A 162 2.16 0.58 -13.42
C TYR A 162 1.86 1.43 -14.65
N SER A 163 0.83 1.07 -15.42
CA SER A 163 0.45 1.84 -16.61
C SER A 163 -0.11 3.23 -16.25
N LEU A 164 -0.84 3.33 -15.15
CA LEU A 164 -1.35 4.60 -14.63
C LEU A 164 -0.25 5.41 -13.93
N MET A 165 0.64 4.76 -13.19
CA MET A 165 1.75 5.41 -12.49
C MET A 165 2.67 6.19 -13.42
N ASP A 166 2.97 5.65 -14.60
CA ASP A 166 3.83 6.32 -15.56
C ASP A 166 3.07 7.31 -16.45
N TYR A 167 1.80 7.03 -16.74
CA TYR A 167 0.99 7.84 -17.65
C TYR A 167 0.47 9.14 -17.01
N LEU A 168 -0.02 9.08 -15.78
CA LEU A 168 -0.69 10.22 -15.13
C LEU A 168 0.24 11.39 -14.82
N PRO A 169 1.47 11.21 -14.27
CA PRO A 169 2.37 12.32 -13.99
C PRO A 169 2.80 13.09 -15.23
N VAL A 170 2.90 12.40 -16.38
CA VAL A 170 3.34 12.99 -17.65
C VAL A 170 2.20 13.68 -18.39
N SER A 171 0.99 13.09 -18.33
CA SER A 171 -0.11 13.49 -19.20
C SER A 171 -1.11 14.45 -18.55
N TYR A 172 -1.17 14.46 -17.21
CA TYR A 172 -2.24 15.19 -16.50
C TYR A 172 -1.73 15.96 -15.28
N THR A 173 -1.08 17.09 -15.53
CA THR A 173 -0.88 18.11 -14.48
C THR A 173 -2.20 18.81 -14.12
N HIS A 174 -3.21 18.77 -15.00
CA HIS A 174 -4.58 19.27 -14.78
C HIS A 174 -5.58 18.38 -15.54
N LEU A 175 -6.41 17.65 -14.82
CA LEU A 175 -7.54 16.91 -15.36
C LEU A 175 -8.79 17.79 -15.38
N THR A 176 -9.20 18.21 -16.57
CA THR A 176 -10.61 18.48 -16.84
C THR A 176 -11.18 17.21 -17.46
N LEU A 177 -12.14 16.56 -16.78
CA LEU A 177 -12.86 15.43 -17.36
C LEU A 177 -13.53 15.91 -18.66
N PRO A 178 -13.27 15.28 -19.81
CA PRO A 178 -14.03 15.61 -21.01
C PRO A 178 -15.50 15.26 -20.74
N THR A 179 -16.38 16.15 -21.13
CA THR A 179 -17.81 15.88 -21.20
C THR A 179 -18.01 14.66 -22.09
N ILE A 180 -18.36 13.51 -21.49
CA ILE A 180 -18.76 12.35 -22.28
C ILE A 180 -20.16 12.65 -22.77
N ALA A 181 -20.25 13.02 -24.06
CA ALA A 181 -21.53 13.20 -24.76
C ALA A 181 -22.13 11.84 -25.11
#